data_2c1ecb7cc211c934241c1a83f3fa99bf
#
_entry.id   2c1ecb7cc211c934241c1a83f3fa99bf
#
_cell.length_a   1.000
_cell.length_b   1.000
_cell.length_c   1.000
_cell.angle_alpha   90.00
_cell.angle_beta   90.00
_cell.angle_gamma   90.00
#
_symmetry.space_group_name_H-M   'P 1'
#
loop_
_entity.id
_entity.type
_entity.pdbx_description
1 polymer ?
#
loop_
_entity_poly.entity_id
_entity_poly.type
_entity_poly.pdbx_seq_one_letter_code
_entity_poly.pdbx_strand_id
1 'polypeptide(L)'
;MGNAKRIVAVVAAAATMIGLAGCGSGNSDGNKGSESKADLIFWGWDTGNSMKKIIANFEKDNPGVKVKFNNTGTAEKTSTALSNAVAAKKGIPDVVMLEDPTVTQFAVTGDLADLSQFGADKLADDFTAGPWNKLQYNAKPYALPIDAGPEMFFYNKAVFDKAGVDGESIKTWDDYYEAAKKIKAAGSYITNSSGASGDYQPFTAQAWQAGAKPWKVDGEKITIDMTKDPGMKKYIEFRQKLIDEDLIDTKTANWSDEWNRELNDGTLASLTIGAWMPVNLMSGAPDQKGNWRVGSLPQWEAGKQVSAEDGGSALAVPKANKSQAAAYKFVRYMTHDAGAQQMADSGTFSSLKKILNSSSFTDPNSAANKKVNDYFGGQNVNKILAEGAQRPTEKFQYLPYNPFAQTAYGDEISKAYHKDITLEKAMSNYAQKLADHGKQEGYTVTVK
;
A
#
# COMPACT_ATOMS: atom_id res chain seq x y z
N MET A 1 17.95 33.21 49.68
CA MET A 1 18.87 32.54 50.63
C MET A 1 18.83 31.06 50.28
N GLY A 2 19.85 30.34 49.87
CA GLY A 2 21.25 30.58 49.67
C GLY A 2 21.83 29.62 48.65
N ASN A 3 22.85 30.09 48.00
CA ASN A 3 23.69 29.40 47.02
C ASN A 3 24.45 28.21 47.60
N ALA A 4 24.59 27.12 46.83
CA ALA A 4 25.66 26.16 47.06
C ALA A 4 26.31 25.83 45.72
N LYS A 5 27.48 26.42 45.50
CA LYS A 5 28.49 26.10 44.50
C LYS A 5 29.10 24.73 44.84
N ARG A 6 29.27 23.85 43.87
CA ARG A 6 30.18 22.69 43.99
C ARG A 6 31.22 22.70 42.89
N ILE A 7 32.38 22.69 43.39
CA ILE A 7 33.77 22.72 42.95
C ILE A 7 34.08 21.58 41.96
N VAL A 8 34.76 21.97 40.87
CA VAL A 8 35.46 21.11 39.91
C VAL A 8 36.77 20.63 40.54
N ALA A 9 37.02 19.33 40.51
CA ALA A 9 38.35 18.76 40.75
C ALA A 9 38.89 18.22 39.44
N VAL A 10 39.96 18.90 38.96
CA VAL A 10 40.83 18.48 37.86
C VAL A 10 41.89 17.56 38.46
N VAL A 11 42.04 16.33 37.92
CA VAL A 11 43.21 15.52 38.13
C VAL A 11 43.89 15.32 36.77
N ALA A 12 45.03 15.96 36.62
CA ALA A 12 45.96 15.74 35.53
C ALA A 12 46.90 14.59 35.91
N ALA A 13 47.11 13.65 35.03
CA ALA A 13 48.28 12.75 35.06
C ALA A 13 48.84 12.64 33.65
N ALA A 14 50.11 12.96 33.56
CA ALA A 14 50.91 13.13 32.35
C ALA A 14 51.65 11.84 31.93
N ALA A 15 51.85 11.74 30.63
CA ALA A 15 52.98 11.25 29.89
C ALA A 15 53.30 9.74 29.85
N THR A 16 53.35 9.16 28.66
CA THR A 16 54.65 8.91 28.01
C THR A 16 54.43 8.66 26.50
N MET A 17 55.14 9.40 25.66
CA MET A 17 55.28 9.20 24.23
C MET A 17 56.24 8.03 23.95
N ILE A 18 55.88 7.16 23.00
CA ILE A 18 56.83 6.48 22.13
C ILE A 18 56.27 6.57 20.72
N GLY A 19 56.94 7.30 19.86
CA GLY A 19 56.60 7.48 18.46
C GLY A 19 57.05 6.31 17.62
N LEU A 20 56.25 6.01 16.60
CA LEU A 20 56.72 5.42 15.34
C LEU A 20 56.02 6.13 14.19
N ALA A 21 56.80 6.79 13.39
CA ALA A 21 56.38 7.45 12.16
C ALA A 21 56.01 6.40 11.11
N GLY A 22 54.83 6.56 10.52
CA GLY A 22 54.38 5.87 9.33
C GLY A 22 53.55 6.82 8.49
N CYS A 23 54.17 7.51 7.54
CA CYS A 23 53.50 8.29 6.52
C CYS A 23 52.65 7.38 5.63
N GLY A 24 51.38 7.64 5.59
CA GLY A 24 50.42 7.10 4.65
C GLY A 24 49.32 8.08 4.46
N SER A 25 49.47 9.03 3.52
CA SER A 25 48.40 9.86 2.99
C SER A 25 47.42 8.94 2.28
N GLY A 26 46.33 8.60 2.96
CA GLY A 26 45.18 7.90 2.41
C GLY A 26 43.99 8.86 2.36
N ASN A 27 43.71 9.32 1.17
CA ASN A 27 42.45 9.97 0.80
C ASN A 27 41.30 9.12 1.34
N SER A 28 40.51 9.64 2.28
CA SER A 28 39.28 9.02 2.71
C SER A 28 38.17 9.37 1.73
N ASP A 29 38.30 8.87 0.51
CA ASP A 29 37.11 8.65 -0.32
C ASP A 29 36.33 7.52 0.34
N GLY A 30 35.15 7.88 0.85
CA GLY A 30 34.24 6.94 1.50
C GLY A 30 33.88 5.81 0.55
N ASN A 31 34.61 4.73 0.63
CA ASN A 31 34.30 3.48 -0.04
C ASN A 31 33.02 2.92 0.55
N LYS A 32 31.85 3.26 -0.06
CA LYS A 32 30.59 2.58 0.13
C LYS A 32 30.66 1.18 -0.52
N GLY A 33 31.72 0.43 -0.20
CA GLY A 33 31.97 -0.90 -0.70
C GLY A 33 30.92 -1.88 -0.19
N SER A 34 30.53 -2.78 -1.07
CA SER A 34 29.67 -3.91 -0.76
C SER A 34 30.16 -4.60 0.52
N GLU A 35 29.36 -4.52 1.60
CA GLU A 35 29.60 -5.35 2.77
C GLU A 35 29.54 -6.82 2.33
N SER A 36 30.66 -7.49 2.38
CA SER A 36 30.78 -8.88 1.95
C SER A 36 30.22 -9.87 2.97
N LYS A 37 29.97 -9.39 4.20
CA LYS A 37 29.37 -10.20 5.29
C LYS A 37 28.39 -9.36 6.09
N ALA A 38 27.18 -9.90 6.31
CA ALA A 38 26.15 -9.29 7.16
C ALA A 38 25.17 -10.34 7.67
N ASP A 39 24.70 -10.17 8.91
CA ASP A 39 23.56 -10.88 9.47
C ASP A 39 22.39 -9.89 9.54
N LEU A 40 21.39 -10.08 8.70
CA LEU A 40 20.26 -9.18 8.57
C LEU A 40 19.03 -9.75 9.29
N ILE A 41 18.29 -8.91 9.99
CA ILE A 41 16.98 -9.20 10.56
C ILE A 41 15.93 -8.56 9.64
N PHE A 42 15.07 -9.39 9.05
CA PHE A 42 13.98 -8.96 8.19
C PHE A 42 12.63 -9.17 8.89
N TRP A 43 11.84 -8.09 9.04
CA TRP A 43 10.48 -8.14 9.54
C TRP A 43 9.47 -7.96 8.40
N GLY A 44 8.44 -8.81 8.38
CA GLY A 44 7.38 -8.74 7.39
C GLY A 44 6.34 -9.82 7.60
N TRP A 45 5.47 -10.00 6.62
CA TRP A 45 4.47 -11.06 6.59
C TRP A 45 4.69 -11.97 5.37
N ASP A 46 4.15 -13.17 5.43
CA ASP A 46 4.33 -14.18 4.37
C ASP A 46 3.01 -14.93 4.15
N THR A 47 2.17 -14.39 3.29
CA THR A 47 0.86 -14.98 2.96
C THR A 47 0.98 -16.24 2.12
N GLY A 48 2.06 -16.39 1.35
CA GLY A 48 2.29 -17.52 0.43
C GLY A 48 3.23 -18.60 0.95
N ASN A 49 3.76 -18.47 2.18
CA ASN A 49 4.81 -19.35 2.73
C ASN A 49 6.05 -19.48 1.82
N SER A 50 6.34 -18.41 1.06
CA SER A 50 7.39 -18.38 0.04
C SER A 50 8.71 -17.79 0.53
N MET A 51 8.68 -16.93 1.55
CA MET A 51 9.82 -16.15 2.03
C MET A 51 11.03 -17.02 2.37
N LYS A 52 10.82 -18.12 3.07
CA LYS A 52 11.91 -19.04 3.45
C LYS A 52 12.72 -19.55 2.25
N LYS A 53 12.03 -19.92 1.16
CA LYS A 53 12.67 -20.41 -0.07
C LYS A 53 13.42 -19.30 -0.79
N ILE A 54 12.81 -18.12 -0.90
CA ILE A 54 13.40 -16.96 -1.60
C ILE A 54 14.64 -16.48 -0.86
N ILE A 55 14.59 -16.40 0.47
CA ILE A 55 15.74 -16.04 1.32
C ILE A 55 16.87 -17.07 1.16
N ALA A 56 16.58 -18.36 1.16
CA ALA A 56 17.61 -19.39 0.97
C ALA A 56 18.31 -19.26 -0.40
N ASN A 57 17.58 -18.89 -1.45
CA ASN A 57 18.16 -18.63 -2.76
C ASN A 57 19.04 -17.37 -2.75
N PHE A 58 18.60 -16.30 -2.09
CA PHE A 58 19.41 -15.10 -1.90
C PHE A 58 20.73 -15.40 -1.17
N GLU A 59 20.67 -16.15 -0.07
CA GLU A 59 21.85 -16.53 0.73
C GLU A 59 22.83 -17.42 -0.06
N LYS A 60 22.30 -18.31 -0.93
CA LYS A 60 23.12 -19.13 -1.84
C LYS A 60 23.92 -18.27 -2.81
N ASP A 61 23.27 -17.25 -3.38
CA ASP A 61 23.91 -16.33 -4.34
C ASP A 61 24.79 -15.28 -3.65
N ASN A 62 24.65 -15.12 -2.32
CA ASN A 62 25.35 -14.16 -1.49
C ASN A 62 25.90 -14.81 -0.20
N PRO A 63 26.88 -15.72 -0.29
CA PRO A 63 27.26 -16.61 0.83
C PRO A 63 27.81 -15.88 2.07
N GLY A 64 28.11 -14.57 1.98
CA GLY A 64 28.50 -13.74 3.12
C GLY A 64 27.32 -13.09 3.85
N VAL A 65 26.12 -13.11 3.30
CA VAL A 65 24.96 -12.47 3.90
C VAL A 65 23.98 -13.53 4.41
N LYS A 66 23.54 -13.37 5.66
CA LYS A 66 22.48 -14.18 6.26
C LYS A 66 21.26 -13.33 6.55
N VAL A 67 20.05 -13.90 6.35
CA VAL A 67 18.79 -13.19 6.59
C VAL A 67 17.90 -14.00 7.52
N LYS A 68 17.68 -13.47 8.70
CA LYS A 68 16.72 -14.02 9.66
C LYS A 68 15.36 -13.36 9.44
N PHE A 69 14.42 -14.11 8.90
CA PHE A 69 13.05 -13.64 8.74
C PHE A 69 12.23 -13.80 10.02
N ASN A 70 11.64 -12.71 10.49
CA ASN A 70 10.67 -12.67 11.56
C ASN A 70 9.30 -12.37 10.96
N ASN A 71 8.46 -13.40 10.82
CA ASN A 71 7.09 -13.23 10.37
C ASN A 71 6.27 -12.55 11.47
N THR A 72 5.84 -11.32 11.23
CA THR A 72 5.04 -10.51 12.16
C THR A 72 3.54 -10.77 12.01
N GLY A 73 3.15 -11.48 10.96
CA GLY A 73 1.78 -11.92 10.67
C GLY A 73 0.97 -10.97 9.81
N THR A 74 0.96 -9.66 10.11
CA THR A 74 0.21 -8.65 9.33
C THR A 74 1.01 -7.36 9.15
N ALA A 75 0.61 -6.55 8.18
CA ALA A 75 1.19 -5.22 7.93
C ALA A 75 1.04 -4.30 9.15
N GLU A 76 -0.14 -4.29 9.78
CA GLU A 76 -0.41 -3.49 10.98
C GLU A 76 0.52 -3.87 12.14
N LYS A 77 0.69 -5.18 12.40
CA LYS A 77 1.61 -5.66 13.44
C LYS A 77 3.05 -5.30 13.13
N THR A 78 3.44 -5.34 11.85
CA THR A 78 4.80 -4.96 11.43
C THR A 78 5.06 -3.48 11.68
N SER A 79 4.16 -2.59 11.26
CA SER A 79 4.29 -1.14 11.42
C SER A 79 4.27 -0.74 12.90
N THR A 80 3.40 -1.35 13.70
CA THR A 80 3.34 -1.15 15.15
C THR A 80 4.64 -1.58 15.84
N ALA A 81 5.16 -2.77 15.48
CA ALA A 81 6.42 -3.26 16.02
C ALA A 81 7.59 -2.34 15.65
N LEU A 82 7.65 -1.84 14.40
CA LEU A 82 8.66 -0.89 13.97
C LEU A 82 8.57 0.42 14.75
N SER A 83 7.36 0.99 14.90
CA SER A 83 7.14 2.23 15.67
C SER A 83 7.66 2.08 17.10
N ASN A 84 7.34 0.97 17.76
CA ASN A 84 7.81 0.67 19.12
C ASN A 84 9.34 0.53 19.20
N ALA A 85 9.96 -0.16 18.23
CA ALA A 85 11.40 -0.36 18.19
C ALA A 85 12.15 0.96 17.93
N VAL A 86 11.63 1.82 17.04
CA VAL A 86 12.16 3.17 16.75
C VAL A 86 12.06 4.05 17.98
N ALA A 87 10.90 4.11 18.65
CA ALA A 87 10.71 4.89 19.86
C ALA A 87 11.66 4.42 21.00
N ALA A 88 11.84 3.11 21.16
CA ALA A 88 12.75 2.51 22.11
C ALA A 88 14.24 2.63 21.72
N LYS A 89 14.54 2.98 20.46
CA LYS A 89 15.90 2.98 19.86
C LYS A 89 16.60 1.64 20.03
N LYS A 90 15.84 0.54 20.01
CA LYS A 90 16.34 -0.82 20.27
C LYS A 90 15.55 -1.86 19.50
N GLY A 91 16.26 -2.86 18.96
CA GLY A 91 15.63 -4.00 18.27
C GLY A 91 15.07 -3.64 16.90
N ILE A 92 15.48 -2.52 16.32
CA ILE A 92 15.09 -2.11 14.98
C ILE A 92 15.62 -3.16 13.97
N PRO A 93 14.80 -3.66 13.04
CA PRO A 93 15.25 -4.62 12.04
C PRO A 93 16.19 -3.99 11.01
N ASP A 94 16.86 -4.81 10.21
CA ASP A 94 17.74 -4.34 9.13
C ASP A 94 16.95 -4.11 7.82
N VAL A 95 15.88 -4.87 7.62
CA VAL A 95 14.93 -4.72 6.53
C VAL A 95 13.51 -4.86 7.09
N VAL A 96 12.60 -4.06 6.60
CA VAL A 96 11.19 -4.09 7.00
C VAL A 96 10.28 -4.06 5.78
N MET A 97 9.26 -4.90 5.80
CA MET A 97 8.14 -4.85 4.86
C MET A 97 7.07 -3.93 5.43
N LEU A 98 6.60 -2.98 4.64
CA LEU A 98 5.60 -1.99 5.03
C LEU A 98 4.54 -1.89 3.94
N GLU A 99 3.32 -1.58 4.30
CA GLU A 99 2.35 -1.06 3.33
C GLU A 99 2.76 0.34 2.87
N ASP A 100 2.53 0.64 1.59
CA ASP A 100 2.92 1.90 0.98
C ASP A 100 2.54 3.15 1.80
N PRO A 101 1.32 3.25 2.37
CA PRO A 101 0.94 4.42 3.16
C PRO A 101 1.81 4.65 4.41
N THR A 102 2.37 3.59 4.98
CA THR A 102 3.19 3.70 6.20
C THR A 102 4.64 4.07 5.90
N VAL A 103 5.13 3.84 4.67
CA VAL A 103 6.48 4.24 4.27
C VAL A 103 6.68 5.75 4.42
N THR A 104 5.69 6.56 4.00
CA THR A 104 5.75 8.03 4.12
C THR A 104 5.92 8.47 5.57
N GLN A 105 5.22 7.84 6.52
CA GLN A 105 5.35 8.15 7.94
C GLN A 105 6.80 8.03 8.42
N PHE A 106 7.43 6.89 8.18
CA PHE A 106 8.81 6.64 8.63
C PHE A 106 9.86 7.40 7.80
N ALA A 107 9.55 7.76 6.56
CA ALA A 107 10.42 8.60 5.74
C ALA A 107 10.45 10.05 6.27
N VAL A 108 9.28 10.61 6.63
CA VAL A 108 9.15 11.97 7.18
C VAL A 108 9.87 12.11 8.51
N THR A 109 9.75 11.13 9.41
CA THR A 109 10.45 11.13 10.70
C THR A 109 11.94 10.85 10.58
N GLY A 110 12.40 10.47 9.39
CA GLY A 110 13.81 10.18 9.12
C GLY A 110 14.28 8.84 9.67
N ASP A 111 13.36 7.90 9.88
CA ASP A 111 13.65 6.56 10.40
C ASP A 111 14.02 5.56 9.31
N LEU A 112 13.76 5.89 8.04
CA LEU A 112 14.19 5.11 6.87
C LEU A 112 15.41 5.74 6.19
N ALA A 113 16.20 4.90 5.54
CA ALA A 113 17.30 5.30 4.69
C ALA A 113 16.78 5.81 3.34
N ASP A 114 17.38 6.88 2.83
CA ASP A 114 17.23 7.33 1.45
C ASP A 114 17.94 6.33 0.53
N LEU A 115 17.17 5.56 -0.25
CA LEU A 115 17.71 4.50 -1.10
C LEU A 115 18.37 5.02 -2.38
N SER A 116 18.22 6.31 -2.71
CA SER A 116 18.93 6.92 -3.86
C SER A 116 20.44 6.85 -3.69
N GLN A 117 20.95 6.86 -2.45
CA GLN A 117 22.37 6.67 -2.17
C GLN A 117 22.95 5.32 -2.66
N PHE A 118 22.06 4.34 -2.92
CA PHE A 118 22.41 3.03 -3.48
C PHE A 118 22.00 2.89 -4.95
N GLY A 119 21.48 3.96 -5.58
CA GLY A 119 21.03 3.99 -6.97
C GLY A 119 19.62 3.48 -7.21
N ALA A 120 18.77 3.43 -6.17
CA ALA A 120 17.37 3.04 -6.31
C ALA A 120 16.57 3.97 -7.24
N ASP A 121 16.89 5.26 -7.27
CA ASP A 121 16.31 6.27 -8.16
C ASP A 121 16.39 5.88 -9.64
N LYS A 122 17.42 5.13 -10.04
CA LYS A 122 17.62 4.67 -11.41
C LYS A 122 16.70 3.52 -11.82
N LEU A 123 15.96 2.94 -10.88
CA LEU A 123 15.03 1.83 -11.11
C LEU A 123 13.59 2.32 -11.38
N ALA A 124 13.35 3.63 -11.38
CA ALA A 124 12.01 4.21 -11.49
C ALA A 124 11.24 3.70 -12.72
N ASP A 125 11.90 3.63 -13.86
CA ASP A 125 11.28 3.22 -15.12
C ASP A 125 10.98 1.72 -15.20
N ASP A 126 11.55 0.90 -14.33
CA ASP A 126 11.32 -0.53 -14.27
C ASP A 126 10.03 -0.89 -13.55
N PHE A 127 9.54 -0.01 -12.67
CA PHE A 127 8.32 -0.21 -11.90
C PHE A 127 7.11 0.47 -12.55
N THR A 128 5.90 0.00 -12.23
CA THR A 128 4.67 0.73 -12.54
C THR A 128 4.61 2.04 -11.74
N ALA A 129 4.00 3.06 -12.33
CA ALA A 129 4.06 4.42 -11.78
C ALA A 129 3.35 4.56 -10.43
N GLY A 130 2.22 3.87 -10.23
CA GLY A 130 1.43 3.93 -9.00
C GLY A 130 2.25 3.60 -7.75
N PRO A 131 2.71 2.34 -7.60
CA PRO A 131 3.53 1.92 -6.46
C PRO A 131 4.79 2.75 -6.30
N TRP A 132 5.52 3.03 -7.40
CA TRP A 132 6.74 3.81 -7.34
C TRP A 132 6.50 5.21 -6.74
N ASN A 133 5.47 5.92 -7.21
CA ASN A 133 5.20 7.30 -6.79
C ASN A 133 4.80 7.40 -5.31
N LYS A 134 4.13 6.38 -4.76
CA LYS A 134 3.70 6.35 -3.35
C LYS A 134 4.88 6.23 -2.35
N LEU A 135 6.01 5.68 -2.79
CA LEU A 135 7.18 5.42 -1.95
C LEU A 135 8.21 6.56 -1.97
N GLN A 136 7.85 7.68 -2.60
CA GLN A 136 8.70 8.86 -2.69
C GLN A 136 8.38 9.86 -1.57
N TYR A 137 9.42 10.38 -0.95
CA TYR A 137 9.32 11.56 -0.11
C TYR A 137 10.42 12.57 -0.52
N ASN A 138 10.03 13.82 -0.79
CA ASN A 138 10.94 14.85 -1.34
C ASN A 138 11.70 14.37 -2.59
N ALA A 139 11.01 13.69 -3.51
CA ALA A 139 11.53 13.11 -4.75
C ALA A 139 12.65 12.06 -4.54
N LYS A 140 12.72 11.42 -3.38
CA LYS A 140 13.67 10.37 -3.04
C LYS A 140 12.97 9.08 -2.68
N PRO A 141 13.43 7.91 -3.16
CA PRO A 141 12.85 6.61 -2.80
C PRO A 141 13.32 6.18 -1.40
N TYR A 142 12.38 5.84 -0.52
CA TYR A 142 12.65 5.31 0.82
C TYR A 142 12.33 3.82 0.96
N ALA A 143 11.70 3.24 -0.06
CA ALA A 143 11.44 1.82 -0.18
C ALA A 143 11.41 1.42 -1.66
N LEU A 144 11.49 0.12 -1.94
CA LEU A 144 11.21 -0.43 -3.26
C LEU A 144 9.94 -1.28 -3.22
N PRO A 145 9.03 -1.13 -4.20
CA PRO A 145 7.74 -1.83 -4.18
C PRO A 145 7.91 -3.32 -4.45
N ILE A 146 7.23 -4.16 -3.68
CA ILE A 146 7.11 -5.61 -3.91
C ILE A 146 6.00 -5.87 -4.90
N ASP A 147 4.82 -5.37 -4.59
CA ASP A 147 3.59 -5.59 -5.32
C ASP A 147 2.93 -4.28 -5.72
N ALA A 148 1.87 -4.42 -6.50
CA ALA A 148 1.02 -3.33 -6.95
C ALA A 148 -0.44 -3.68 -6.67
N GLY A 149 -1.23 -2.65 -6.40
CA GLY A 149 -2.66 -2.77 -6.19
C GLY A 149 -3.47 -1.90 -7.16
N PRO A 150 -3.22 -1.95 -8.49
CA PRO A 150 -4.08 -1.19 -9.40
C PRO A 150 -5.52 -1.59 -9.17
N GLU A 151 -6.39 -0.61 -8.96
CA GLU A 151 -7.80 -0.87 -8.69
C GLU A 151 -8.48 -1.41 -9.94
N MET A 152 -9.21 -2.52 -9.78
CA MET A 152 -9.90 -3.22 -10.85
C MET A 152 -11.36 -3.43 -10.48
N PHE A 153 -12.20 -3.69 -11.46
CA PHE A 153 -13.60 -4.02 -11.27
C PHE A 153 -13.79 -5.54 -11.34
N PHE A 154 -14.13 -6.15 -10.20
CA PHE A 154 -14.49 -7.56 -10.11
C PHE A 154 -16.00 -7.68 -9.97
N TYR A 155 -16.64 -8.54 -10.75
CA TYR A 155 -18.09 -8.71 -10.69
C TYR A 155 -18.52 -10.18 -10.83
N ASN A 156 -19.57 -10.54 -10.13
CA ASN A 156 -20.20 -11.85 -10.22
C ASN A 156 -21.18 -11.86 -11.41
N LYS A 157 -20.76 -12.48 -12.51
CA LYS A 157 -21.56 -12.53 -13.74
C LYS A 157 -22.93 -13.15 -13.53
N ALA A 158 -23.06 -14.19 -12.69
CA ALA A 158 -24.36 -14.82 -12.45
C ALA A 158 -25.35 -13.87 -11.77
N VAL A 159 -24.88 -13.03 -10.83
CA VAL A 159 -25.70 -12.00 -10.18
C VAL A 159 -26.06 -10.89 -11.17
N PHE A 160 -25.10 -10.47 -11.98
CA PHE A 160 -25.32 -9.45 -13.03
C PHE A 160 -26.31 -9.93 -14.08
N ASP A 161 -26.17 -11.15 -14.58
CA ASP A 161 -27.11 -11.77 -15.55
C ASP A 161 -28.54 -11.84 -14.97
N LYS A 162 -28.69 -12.25 -13.71
CA LYS A 162 -29.97 -12.28 -13.00
C LYS A 162 -30.63 -10.90 -12.95
N ALA A 163 -29.83 -9.85 -12.80
CA ALA A 163 -30.30 -8.46 -12.78
C ALA A 163 -30.50 -7.85 -14.18
N GLY A 164 -30.22 -8.61 -15.25
CA GLY A 164 -30.26 -8.11 -16.63
C GLY A 164 -29.21 -7.03 -16.92
N VAL A 165 -28.04 -7.16 -16.30
CA VAL A 165 -26.91 -6.24 -16.45
C VAL A 165 -25.75 -6.96 -17.15
N ASP A 166 -25.23 -6.36 -18.19
CA ASP A 166 -23.96 -6.78 -18.80
C ASP A 166 -22.80 -6.05 -18.07
N GLY A 167 -22.01 -6.80 -17.28
CA GLY A 167 -20.89 -6.24 -16.54
C GLY A 167 -19.78 -5.68 -17.46
N GLU A 168 -19.65 -6.19 -18.69
CA GLU A 168 -18.69 -5.66 -19.66
C GLU A 168 -19.11 -4.29 -20.21
N SER A 169 -20.39 -3.94 -20.13
CA SER A 169 -20.90 -2.64 -20.58
C SER A 169 -20.60 -1.49 -19.59
N ILE A 170 -20.24 -1.80 -18.35
CA ILE A 170 -19.91 -0.80 -17.33
C ILE A 170 -18.56 -0.15 -17.65
N LYS A 171 -18.58 1.10 -18.09
CA LYS A 171 -17.38 1.89 -18.43
C LYS A 171 -17.22 3.10 -17.53
N THR A 172 -18.30 3.62 -16.99
CA THR A 172 -18.31 4.81 -16.14
C THR A 172 -18.95 4.53 -14.78
N TRP A 173 -18.71 5.43 -13.82
CA TRP A 173 -19.38 5.38 -12.52
C TRP A 173 -20.90 5.64 -12.65
N ASP A 174 -21.34 6.32 -13.71
CA ASP A 174 -22.77 6.46 -14.02
C ASP A 174 -23.36 5.12 -14.49
N ASP A 175 -22.66 4.37 -15.34
CA ASP A 175 -23.09 3.01 -15.73
C ASP A 175 -23.15 2.09 -14.50
N TYR A 176 -22.16 2.21 -13.59
CA TYR A 176 -22.11 1.46 -12.34
C TYR A 176 -23.31 1.78 -11.44
N TYR A 177 -23.68 3.06 -11.33
CA TYR A 177 -24.85 3.48 -10.55
C TYR A 177 -26.17 2.93 -11.15
N GLU A 178 -26.35 2.97 -12.47
CA GLU A 178 -27.52 2.39 -13.12
C GLU A 178 -27.57 0.85 -12.97
N ALA A 179 -26.43 0.19 -13.01
CA ALA A 179 -26.31 -1.23 -12.70
C ALA A 179 -26.68 -1.53 -11.24
N ALA A 180 -26.24 -0.70 -10.30
CA ALA A 180 -26.55 -0.86 -8.88
C ALA A 180 -28.06 -0.88 -8.60
N LYS A 181 -28.83 -0.02 -9.25
CA LYS A 181 -30.31 -0.02 -9.12
C LYS A 181 -30.94 -1.32 -9.59
N LYS A 182 -30.48 -1.87 -10.72
CA LYS A 182 -31.00 -3.13 -11.26
C LYS A 182 -30.59 -4.32 -10.37
N ILE A 183 -29.37 -4.34 -9.87
CA ILE A 183 -28.87 -5.37 -8.97
C ILE A 183 -29.63 -5.35 -7.65
N LYS A 184 -29.89 -4.17 -7.10
CA LYS A 184 -30.72 -4.01 -5.90
C LYS A 184 -32.16 -4.53 -6.12
N ALA A 185 -32.77 -4.21 -7.25
CA ALA A 185 -34.08 -4.73 -7.61
C ALA A 185 -34.11 -6.26 -7.76
N ALA A 186 -33.00 -6.88 -8.12
CA ALA A 186 -32.82 -8.34 -8.22
C ALA A 186 -32.51 -9.02 -6.87
N GLY A 187 -32.38 -8.24 -5.77
CA GLY A 187 -32.18 -8.72 -4.40
C GLY A 187 -30.74 -8.83 -3.93
N SER A 188 -29.78 -8.18 -4.61
CA SER A 188 -28.37 -8.12 -4.23
C SER A 188 -27.92 -6.67 -4.08
N TYR A 189 -26.76 -6.43 -3.44
CA TYR A 189 -26.10 -5.13 -3.42
C TYR A 189 -24.98 -5.11 -4.47
N ILE A 190 -24.75 -3.93 -5.07
CA ILE A 190 -23.66 -3.80 -6.05
C ILE A 190 -22.29 -4.04 -5.38
N THR A 191 -22.11 -3.58 -4.14
CA THR A 191 -20.93 -3.75 -3.29
C THR A 191 -21.31 -3.45 -1.85
N ASN A 192 -20.32 -3.50 -0.95
CA ASN A 192 -20.47 -3.03 0.43
C ASN A 192 -19.57 -1.83 0.72
N SER A 193 -19.87 -1.11 1.76
CA SER A 193 -18.97 -0.21 2.50
C SER A 193 -19.66 0.22 3.77
N SER A 194 -19.04 -0.03 4.90
CA SER A 194 -19.58 0.33 6.24
C SER A 194 -19.06 1.66 6.76
N GLY A 195 -18.10 2.28 6.04
CA GLY A 195 -17.37 3.45 6.50
C GLY A 195 -16.38 3.15 7.64
N ALA A 196 -16.12 1.88 7.94
CA ALA A 196 -15.14 1.47 8.93
C ALA A 196 -13.70 1.76 8.45
N SER A 197 -12.72 1.63 9.34
CA SER A 197 -11.30 1.87 9.02
C SER A 197 -10.77 0.99 7.88
N GLY A 198 -11.36 -0.20 7.67
CA GLY A 198 -11.04 -1.08 6.53
C GLY A 198 -11.43 -0.52 5.16
N ASP A 199 -12.33 0.48 5.12
CA ASP A 199 -12.76 1.14 3.88
C ASP A 199 -11.89 2.36 3.53
N TYR A 200 -10.88 2.66 4.33
CA TYR A 200 -10.03 3.83 4.12
C TYR A 200 -9.21 3.74 2.82
N GLN A 201 -8.65 2.59 2.51
CA GLN A 201 -7.88 2.41 1.26
C GLN A 201 -8.77 2.47 0.02
N PRO A 202 -9.91 1.75 -0.07
CA PRO A 202 -10.90 1.95 -1.14
C PRO A 202 -11.38 3.40 -1.28
N PHE A 203 -11.60 4.11 -0.16
CA PHE A 203 -11.93 5.54 -0.20
C PHE A 203 -10.82 6.35 -0.87
N THR A 204 -9.57 6.19 -0.41
CA THR A 204 -8.45 6.96 -0.95
C THR A 204 -8.22 6.65 -2.43
N ALA A 205 -8.36 5.40 -2.86
CA ALA A 205 -8.22 4.98 -4.24
C ALA A 205 -9.30 5.61 -5.15
N GLN A 206 -10.58 5.51 -4.79
CA GLN A 206 -11.67 6.12 -5.56
C GLN A 206 -11.59 7.65 -5.61
N ALA A 207 -11.29 8.30 -4.48
CA ALA A 207 -11.09 9.75 -4.43
C ALA A 207 -9.90 10.17 -5.31
N TRP A 208 -8.81 9.41 -5.26
CA TRP A 208 -7.64 9.63 -6.10
C TRP A 208 -7.98 9.52 -7.59
N GLN A 209 -8.69 8.47 -8.02
CA GLN A 209 -9.15 8.30 -9.39
C GLN A 209 -10.07 9.44 -9.84
N ALA A 210 -10.87 10.01 -8.92
CA ALA A 210 -11.70 11.19 -9.19
C ALA A 210 -10.89 12.48 -9.39
N GLY A 211 -9.57 12.44 -9.24
CA GLY A 211 -8.68 13.59 -9.29
C GLY A 211 -8.63 14.40 -8.00
N ALA A 212 -9.12 13.84 -6.89
CA ALA A 212 -9.13 14.50 -5.61
C ALA A 212 -7.72 14.76 -5.06
N LYS A 213 -7.57 15.88 -4.40
CA LYS A 213 -6.39 16.28 -3.64
C LYS A 213 -6.84 16.70 -2.23
N PRO A 214 -7.33 15.73 -1.42
CA PRO A 214 -7.96 16.02 -0.13
C PRO A 214 -7.02 16.66 0.88
N TRP A 215 -5.72 16.56 0.63
CA TRP A 215 -4.65 17.22 1.39
C TRP A 215 -3.44 17.50 0.52
N LYS A 216 -2.64 18.45 0.99
CA LYS A 216 -1.31 18.76 0.46
C LYS A 216 -0.34 18.85 1.63
N VAL A 217 0.76 18.10 1.55
CA VAL A 217 1.87 18.16 2.50
C VAL A 217 3.05 18.88 1.85
N ASP A 218 3.55 19.95 2.50
CA ASP A 218 4.68 20.76 2.06
C ASP A 218 5.57 21.02 3.29
N GLY A 219 6.50 20.10 3.53
CA GLY A 219 7.28 20.07 4.76
C GLY A 219 6.39 19.96 5.99
N GLU A 220 6.49 20.95 6.90
CA GLU A 220 5.66 21.01 8.12
C GLU A 220 4.28 21.64 7.89
N LYS A 221 3.97 22.09 6.66
CA LYS A 221 2.68 22.69 6.34
C LYS A 221 1.76 21.68 5.68
N ILE A 222 0.57 21.51 6.23
CA ILE A 222 -0.47 20.63 5.70
C ILE A 222 -1.72 21.46 5.41
N THR A 223 -2.25 21.34 4.21
CA THR A 223 -3.56 21.89 3.85
C THR A 223 -4.52 20.75 3.63
N ILE A 224 -5.68 20.75 4.29
CA ILE A 224 -6.73 19.74 4.16
C ILE A 224 -7.94 20.37 3.47
N ASP A 225 -8.45 19.71 2.43
CA ASP A 225 -9.61 20.17 1.64
C ASP A 225 -10.51 18.98 1.29
N MET A 226 -11.32 18.54 2.25
CA MET A 226 -12.18 17.36 2.11
C MET A 226 -13.52 17.63 1.43
N THR A 227 -13.97 18.90 1.40
CA THR A 227 -15.34 19.20 0.95
C THR A 227 -15.41 20.21 -0.18
N LYS A 228 -14.33 20.95 -0.46
CA LYS A 228 -14.30 21.96 -1.53
C LYS A 228 -13.50 21.50 -2.75
N ASP A 229 -12.57 20.54 -2.55
CA ASP A 229 -11.83 19.95 -3.67
C ASP A 229 -12.79 19.31 -4.68
N PRO A 230 -12.66 19.60 -5.99
CA PRO A 230 -13.61 19.12 -7.00
C PRO A 230 -13.69 17.60 -7.11
N GLY A 231 -12.56 16.90 -6.95
CA GLY A 231 -12.53 15.43 -6.97
C GLY A 231 -13.22 14.83 -5.75
N MET A 232 -13.01 15.44 -4.57
CA MET A 232 -13.72 15.04 -3.34
C MET A 232 -15.23 15.28 -3.45
N LYS A 233 -15.68 16.41 -3.99
CA LYS A 233 -17.12 16.66 -4.23
C LYS A 233 -17.73 15.57 -5.09
N LYS A 234 -17.09 15.27 -6.23
CA LYS A 234 -17.54 14.20 -7.15
C LYS A 234 -17.68 12.86 -6.44
N TYR A 235 -16.66 12.47 -5.63
CA TYR A 235 -16.69 11.26 -4.83
C TYR A 235 -17.83 11.27 -3.79
N ILE A 236 -17.96 12.36 -3.01
CA ILE A 236 -18.96 12.49 -1.95
C ILE A 236 -20.37 12.41 -2.53
N GLU A 237 -20.67 13.14 -3.59
CA GLU A 237 -21.98 13.14 -4.26
C GLU A 237 -22.36 11.74 -4.77
N PHE A 238 -21.40 11.06 -5.40
CA PHE A 238 -21.62 9.71 -5.90
C PHE A 238 -21.89 8.71 -4.78
N ARG A 239 -21.05 8.71 -3.74
CA ARG A 239 -21.20 7.77 -2.61
C ARG A 239 -22.48 8.06 -1.82
N GLN A 240 -22.84 9.33 -1.62
CA GLN A 240 -24.07 9.71 -0.93
C GLN A 240 -25.30 9.14 -1.66
N LYS A 241 -25.37 9.21 -2.99
CA LYS A 241 -26.46 8.59 -3.77
C LYS A 241 -26.59 7.09 -3.52
N LEU A 242 -25.44 6.37 -3.50
CA LEU A 242 -25.46 4.93 -3.24
C LEU A 242 -25.97 4.61 -1.83
N ILE A 243 -25.64 5.44 -0.82
CA ILE A 243 -26.09 5.31 0.56
C ILE A 243 -27.58 5.62 0.67
N ASP A 244 -28.03 6.74 0.11
CA ASP A 244 -29.42 7.23 0.24
C ASP A 244 -30.41 6.27 -0.39
N GLU A 245 -30.05 5.70 -1.55
CA GLU A 245 -30.90 4.78 -2.32
C GLU A 245 -30.71 3.31 -1.89
N ASP A 246 -29.94 3.03 -0.82
CA ASP A 246 -29.68 1.68 -0.29
C ASP A 246 -29.15 0.71 -1.36
N LEU A 247 -28.24 1.20 -2.24
CA LEU A 247 -27.67 0.43 -3.36
C LEU A 247 -26.43 -0.37 -2.96
N ILE A 248 -25.83 -0.05 -1.81
CA ILE A 248 -24.69 -0.73 -1.23
C ILE A 248 -25.05 -1.28 0.15
N ASP A 249 -24.45 -2.41 0.52
CA ASP A 249 -24.56 -2.87 1.90
C ASP A 249 -23.66 -2.01 2.82
N THR A 250 -24.29 -1.33 3.79
CA THR A 250 -23.62 -0.44 4.72
C THR A 250 -23.31 -1.07 6.09
N LYS A 251 -23.57 -2.37 6.24
CA LYS A 251 -23.46 -3.07 7.52
C LYS A 251 -22.24 -3.98 7.58
N THR A 252 -21.93 -4.62 6.47
CA THR A 252 -20.87 -5.63 6.41
C THR A 252 -19.52 -4.95 6.24
N ALA A 253 -18.63 -5.19 7.19
CA ALA A 253 -17.25 -4.72 7.13
C ALA A 253 -16.41 -5.59 6.21
N ASN A 254 -15.55 -4.97 5.40
CA ASN A 254 -14.56 -5.68 4.57
C ASN A 254 -13.70 -6.63 5.42
N TRP A 255 -13.34 -7.79 4.85
CA TRP A 255 -12.47 -8.81 5.46
C TRP A 255 -13.07 -9.57 6.65
N SER A 256 -14.36 -9.40 6.93
CA SER A 256 -15.09 -10.21 7.91
C SER A 256 -15.50 -11.55 7.32
N ASP A 257 -15.84 -12.53 8.19
CA ASP A 257 -16.43 -13.80 7.75
C ASP A 257 -17.77 -13.58 7.04
N GLU A 258 -18.53 -12.57 7.47
CA GLU A 258 -19.77 -12.14 6.87
C GLU A 258 -19.55 -11.69 5.42
N TRP A 259 -18.55 -10.85 5.20
CA TRP A 259 -18.18 -10.37 3.86
C TRP A 259 -17.83 -11.51 2.90
N ASN A 260 -17.03 -12.48 3.36
CA ASN A 260 -16.71 -13.66 2.57
C ASN A 260 -17.97 -14.48 2.24
N ARG A 261 -18.88 -14.63 3.19
CA ARG A 261 -20.15 -15.32 2.98
C ARG A 261 -21.01 -14.60 1.93
N GLU A 262 -21.14 -13.27 2.02
CA GLU A 262 -21.93 -12.46 1.09
C GLU A 262 -21.35 -12.42 -0.33
N LEU A 263 -20.04 -12.49 -0.46
CA LEU A 263 -19.38 -12.71 -1.77
C LEU A 263 -19.65 -14.14 -2.30
N ASN A 264 -19.73 -15.13 -1.41
CA ASN A 264 -19.92 -16.52 -1.78
C ASN A 264 -21.38 -16.87 -2.10
N ASP A 265 -22.35 -16.16 -1.55
CA ASP A 265 -23.79 -16.39 -1.81
C ASP A 265 -24.39 -15.43 -2.85
N GLY A 266 -23.61 -14.44 -3.31
CA GLY A 266 -24.03 -13.45 -4.30
C GLY A 266 -24.86 -12.29 -3.73
N THR A 267 -24.91 -12.11 -2.42
CA THR A 267 -25.47 -10.91 -1.78
C THR A 267 -24.70 -9.68 -2.23
N LEU A 268 -23.37 -9.77 -2.31
CA LEU A 268 -22.49 -8.74 -2.90
C LEU A 268 -22.15 -9.12 -4.34
N ALA A 269 -22.50 -8.25 -5.27
CA ALA A 269 -22.39 -8.50 -6.70
C ALA A 269 -21.05 -8.11 -7.31
N SER A 270 -20.34 -7.16 -6.74
CA SER A 270 -19.06 -6.68 -7.28
C SER A 270 -18.16 -6.04 -6.23
N LEU A 271 -16.89 -5.87 -6.61
CA LEU A 271 -15.87 -5.16 -5.86
C LEU A 271 -15.09 -4.25 -6.80
N THR A 272 -14.75 -3.05 -6.35
CA THR A 272 -13.67 -2.24 -6.91
C THR A 272 -12.53 -2.26 -5.90
N ILE A 273 -11.46 -2.98 -6.24
CA ILE A 273 -10.41 -3.35 -5.29
C ILE A 273 -9.12 -3.68 -6.05
N GLY A 274 -7.99 -3.75 -5.35
CA GLY A 274 -6.68 -3.99 -5.94
C GLY A 274 -6.53 -5.33 -6.68
N ALA A 275 -5.63 -5.36 -7.65
CA ALA A 275 -5.34 -6.52 -8.52
C ALA A 275 -4.84 -7.78 -7.76
N TRP A 276 -4.57 -7.67 -6.47
CA TRP A 276 -4.24 -8.79 -5.57
C TRP A 276 -5.47 -9.62 -5.14
N MET A 277 -6.70 -9.17 -5.47
CA MET A 277 -7.96 -9.79 -5.05
C MET A 277 -8.24 -11.21 -5.59
N PRO A 278 -7.77 -11.68 -6.75
CA PRO A 278 -8.14 -12.99 -7.30
C PRO A 278 -7.91 -14.15 -6.35
N VAL A 279 -6.77 -14.19 -5.65
CA VAL A 279 -6.45 -15.26 -4.69
C VAL A 279 -7.39 -15.25 -3.49
N ASN A 280 -7.77 -14.04 -3.03
CA ASN A 280 -8.70 -13.86 -1.91
C ASN A 280 -10.12 -14.27 -2.30
N LEU A 281 -10.59 -13.96 -3.50
CA LEU A 281 -11.89 -14.44 -4.01
C LEU A 281 -11.94 -15.96 -4.12
N MET A 282 -10.88 -16.59 -4.60
CA MET A 282 -10.82 -18.05 -4.71
C MET A 282 -10.89 -18.73 -3.34
N SER A 283 -10.39 -18.10 -2.28
CA SER A 283 -10.43 -18.65 -0.92
C SER A 283 -11.69 -18.25 -0.15
N GLY A 284 -12.15 -17.00 -0.30
CA GLY A 284 -13.30 -16.45 0.43
C GLY A 284 -14.66 -16.80 -0.18
N ALA A 285 -14.72 -17.01 -1.50
CA ALA A 285 -15.95 -17.32 -2.23
C ALA A 285 -15.78 -18.55 -3.14
N PRO A 286 -15.38 -19.74 -2.61
CA PRO A 286 -15.03 -20.91 -3.41
C PRO A 286 -16.20 -21.45 -4.24
N ASP A 287 -17.46 -21.31 -3.80
CA ASP A 287 -18.65 -21.81 -4.49
C ASP A 287 -18.97 -20.97 -5.74
N GLN A 288 -18.36 -19.79 -5.88
CA GLN A 288 -18.56 -18.89 -7.03
C GLN A 288 -17.57 -19.16 -8.17
N LYS A 289 -16.90 -20.32 -8.16
CA LYS A 289 -15.99 -20.70 -9.26
C LYS A 289 -16.71 -20.65 -10.60
N GLY A 290 -16.13 -19.94 -11.56
CA GLY A 290 -16.68 -19.74 -12.89
C GLY A 290 -17.61 -18.52 -13.03
N ASN A 291 -18.09 -17.96 -11.92
CA ASN A 291 -19.02 -16.83 -11.93
C ASN A 291 -18.36 -15.45 -11.89
N TRP A 292 -17.21 -15.33 -11.25
CA TRP A 292 -16.50 -14.05 -11.20
C TRP A 292 -15.86 -13.66 -12.54
N ARG A 293 -15.80 -12.36 -12.77
CA ARG A 293 -15.09 -11.73 -13.90
C ARG A 293 -14.28 -10.56 -13.40
N VAL A 294 -13.24 -10.20 -14.14
CA VAL A 294 -12.48 -8.98 -13.93
C VAL A 294 -12.61 -8.09 -15.15
N GLY A 295 -12.81 -6.81 -14.92
CA GLY A 295 -12.90 -5.77 -15.93
C GLY A 295 -12.11 -4.53 -15.54
N SER A 296 -12.12 -3.56 -16.43
CA SER A 296 -11.53 -2.25 -16.18
C SER A 296 -12.31 -1.51 -15.10
N LEU A 297 -11.59 -0.78 -14.23
CA LEU A 297 -12.23 0.13 -13.27
C LEU A 297 -13.14 1.12 -14.00
N PRO A 298 -14.39 1.33 -13.54
CA PRO A 298 -15.27 2.37 -14.07
C PRO A 298 -14.62 3.75 -14.00
N GLN A 299 -14.86 4.59 -14.98
CA GLN A 299 -14.23 5.91 -15.10
C GLN A 299 -15.20 7.03 -14.74
N TRP A 300 -14.69 8.12 -14.16
CA TRP A 300 -15.48 9.31 -13.87
C TRP A 300 -15.89 10.08 -15.12
N GLU A 301 -15.17 9.90 -16.22
CA GLU A 301 -15.44 10.53 -17.51
C GLU A 301 -15.30 9.50 -18.62
N ALA A 302 -16.25 9.48 -19.53
CA ALA A 302 -16.22 8.57 -20.67
C ALA A 302 -14.95 8.74 -21.51
N GLY A 303 -14.35 7.62 -21.92
CA GLY A 303 -13.13 7.60 -22.73
C GLY A 303 -11.82 7.81 -21.97
N LYS A 304 -11.88 8.10 -20.67
CA LYS A 304 -10.68 8.13 -19.81
C LYS A 304 -10.23 6.71 -19.43
N GLN A 305 -8.98 6.59 -19.04
CA GLN A 305 -8.38 5.34 -18.55
C GLN A 305 -7.43 5.64 -17.39
N VAL A 306 -7.93 6.34 -16.38
CA VAL A 306 -7.17 6.64 -15.16
C VAL A 306 -7.32 5.49 -14.19
N SER A 307 -6.22 5.04 -13.61
CA SER A 307 -6.19 4.05 -12.53
C SER A 307 -5.93 4.73 -11.19
N ALA A 308 -6.13 3.99 -10.13
CA ALA A 308 -5.69 4.29 -8.77
C ALA A 308 -5.10 3.03 -8.15
N GLU A 309 -4.49 3.17 -6.98
CA GLU A 309 -3.88 2.06 -6.26
C GLU A 309 -4.61 1.81 -4.95
N ASP A 310 -5.10 0.62 -4.78
CA ASP A 310 -5.66 0.11 -3.53
C ASP A 310 -4.72 -0.93 -2.91
N GLY A 311 -3.99 -0.51 -1.89
CA GLY A 311 -2.93 -1.31 -1.29
C GLY A 311 -1.60 -1.21 -2.02
N GLY A 312 -0.75 -2.16 -1.75
CA GLY A 312 0.63 -2.26 -2.17
C GLY A 312 1.57 -2.33 -0.97
N SER A 313 2.64 -3.09 -1.11
CA SER A 313 3.66 -3.26 -0.09
C SER A 313 5.06 -3.06 -0.65
N ALA A 314 5.97 -2.68 0.23
CA ALA A 314 7.32 -2.31 -0.12
C ALA A 314 8.33 -2.81 0.91
N LEU A 315 9.59 -2.94 0.50
CA LEU A 315 10.71 -3.19 1.41
C LEU A 315 11.51 -1.91 1.63
N ALA A 316 11.73 -1.59 2.88
CA ALA A 316 12.51 -0.45 3.33
C ALA A 316 13.70 -0.88 4.17
N VAL A 317 14.71 0.01 4.23
CA VAL A 317 15.88 -0.13 5.09
C VAL A 317 15.77 0.91 6.20
N PRO A 318 15.60 0.52 7.48
CA PRO A 318 15.69 1.45 8.60
C PRO A 318 17.03 2.17 8.64
N LYS A 319 17.00 3.48 8.91
CA LYS A 319 18.22 4.32 8.93
C LYS A 319 19.21 3.92 10.02
N ALA A 320 18.72 3.34 11.10
CA ALA A 320 19.54 2.86 12.21
C ALA A 320 20.38 1.61 11.86
N ASN A 321 20.09 0.94 10.72
CA ASN A 321 20.85 -0.21 10.26
C ASN A 321 22.31 0.20 9.94
N LYS A 322 23.27 -0.58 10.44
CA LYS A 322 24.69 -0.38 10.19
C LYS A 322 25.17 -1.03 8.88
N SER A 323 24.46 -2.04 8.40
CA SER A 323 24.74 -2.82 7.18
C SER A 323 23.80 -2.42 6.03
N GLN A 324 23.58 -1.10 5.82
CA GLN A 324 22.60 -0.59 4.86
C GLN A 324 22.84 -1.08 3.43
N ALA A 325 24.10 -1.22 3.00
CA ALA A 325 24.42 -1.69 1.66
C ALA A 325 24.00 -3.16 1.45
N ALA A 326 24.25 -4.03 2.44
CA ALA A 326 23.81 -5.43 2.39
C ALA A 326 22.29 -5.55 2.49
N ALA A 327 21.65 -4.74 3.33
CA ALA A 327 20.20 -4.66 3.44
C ALA A 327 19.56 -4.20 2.12
N TYR A 328 20.07 -3.15 1.48
CA TYR A 328 19.60 -2.70 0.18
C TYR A 328 19.81 -3.78 -0.91
N LYS A 329 20.91 -4.51 -0.89
CA LYS A 329 21.15 -5.63 -1.81
C LYS A 329 20.04 -6.70 -1.68
N PHE A 330 19.63 -7.02 -0.44
CA PHE A 330 18.52 -7.94 -0.19
C PHE A 330 17.19 -7.33 -0.63
N VAL A 331 16.90 -6.06 -0.31
CA VAL A 331 15.72 -5.34 -0.77
C VAL A 331 15.62 -5.39 -2.29
N ARG A 332 16.67 -5.03 -3.00
CA ARG A 332 16.70 -5.06 -4.46
C ARG A 332 16.50 -6.47 -5.02
N TYR A 333 17.13 -7.49 -4.41
CA TYR A 333 16.92 -8.87 -4.82
C TYR A 333 15.44 -9.27 -4.76
N MET A 334 14.78 -8.94 -3.65
CA MET A 334 13.38 -9.29 -3.40
C MET A 334 12.39 -8.55 -4.30
N THR A 335 12.71 -7.31 -4.67
CA THR A 335 11.76 -6.39 -5.35
C THR A 335 12.07 -6.20 -6.83
N HIS A 336 13.29 -6.45 -7.29
CA HIS A 336 13.70 -6.13 -8.65
C HIS A 336 14.42 -7.28 -9.38
N ASP A 337 15.25 -8.05 -8.67
CA ASP A 337 16.08 -9.09 -9.29
C ASP A 337 15.37 -10.46 -9.28
N ALA A 338 16.11 -11.57 -9.07
CA ALA A 338 15.55 -12.93 -9.15
C ALA A 338 14.48 -13.23 -8.07
N GLY A 339 14.56 -12.59 -6.91
CA GLY A 339 13.57 -12.73 -5.85
C GLY A 339 12.19 -12.22 -6.26
N ALA A 340 12.13 -11.12 -7.02
CA ALA A 340 10.87 -10.56 -7.51
C ALA A 340 10.11 -11.55 -8.43
N GLN A 341 10.83 -12.28 -9.28
CA GLN A 341 10.20 -13.34 -10.10
C GLN A 341 9.67 -14.47 -9.21
N GLN A 342 10.43 -14.88 -8.18
CA GLN A 342 9.98 -15.93 -7.26
C GLN A 342 8.77 -15.50 -6.41
N MET A 343 8.67 -14.20 -6.05
CA MET A 343 7.48 -13.63 -5.43
C MET A 343 6.27 -13.71 -6.37
N ALA A 344 6.43 -13.31 -7.63
CA ALA A 344 5.37 -13.39 -8.63
C ALA A 344 4.92 -14.85 -8.92
N ASP A 345 5.87 -15.79 -9.01
CA ASP A 345 5.60 -17.21 -9.18
C ASP A 345 4.82 -17.80 -7.97
N SER A 346 4.90 -17.13 -6.81
CA SER A 346 4.17 -17.49 -5.58
C SER A 346 2.80 -16.82 -5.46
N GLY A 347 2.39 -16.03 -6.47
CA GLY A 347 1.09 -15.38 -6.53
C GLY A 347 1.06 -13.91 -6.14
N THR A 348 2.22 -13.28 -5.88
CA THR A 348 2.32 -11.83 -5.66
C THR A 348 2.10 -11.09 -6.98
N PHE A 349 1.19 -10.11 -7.00
CA PHE A 349 0.99 -9.27 -8.18
C PHE A 349 2.11 -8.24 -8.27
N SER A 350 3.09 -8.50 -9.13
CA SER A 350 4.32 -7.72 -9.20
C SER A 350 4.10 -6.25 -9.63
N SER A 351 4.90 -5.36 -9.07
CA SER A 351 5.02 -3.96 -9.52
C SER A 351 6.01 -3.77 -10.68
N LEU A 352 6.78 -4.81 -11.06
CA LEU A 352 7.77 -4.73 -12.13
C LEU A 352 7.14 -4.90 -13.51
N LYS A 353 7.33 -3.92 -14.39
CA LYS A 353 6.87 -3.97 -15.78
C LYS A 353 7.39 -5.19 -16.54
N LYS A 354 8.66 -5.58 -16.32
CA LYS A 354 9.24 -6.76 -17.00
C LYS A 354 8.52 -8.07 -16.65
N ILE A 355 8.03 -8.20 -15.41
CA ILE A 355 7.26 -9.39 -14.98
C ILE A 355 5.85 -9.32 -15.54
N LEU A 356 5.17 -8.17 -15.38
CA LEU A 356 3.80 -7.98 -15.88
C LEU A 356 3.69 -8.19 -17.39
N ASN A 357 4.75 -7.85 -18.15
CA ASN A 357 4.81 -8.01 -19.60
C ASN A 357 5.39 -9.36 -20.04
N SER A 358 5.82 -10.22 -19.12
CA SER A 358 6.39 -11.51 -19.47
C SER A 358 5.32 -12.48 -19.97
N SER A 359 5.69 -13.32 -20.93
CA SER A 359 4.82 -14.39 -21.40
C SER A 359 4.50 -15.40 -20.30
N SER A 360 5.42 -15.65 -19.37
CA SER A 360 5.19 -16.54 -18.23
C SER A 360 4.09 -16.03 -17.29
N PHE A 361 4.01 -14.70 -17.10
CA PHE A 361 2.97 -14.10 -16.27
C PHE A 361 1.59 -14.10 -16.97
N THR A 362 1.57 -13.84 -18.28
CA THR A 362 0.32 -13.69 -19.04
C THR A 362 -0.11 -14.95 -19.80
N ASP A 363 0.69 -16.04 -19.79
CA ASP A 363 0.33 -17.29 -20.46
C ASP A 363 -0.91 -17.93 -19.80
N PRO A 364 -2.05 -17.99 -20.50
CA PRO A 364 -3.27 -18.58 -19.94
C PRO A 364 -3.16 -20.10 -19.68
N ASN A 365 -2.16 -20.78 -20.26
CA ASN A 365 -1.99 -22.21 -20.20
C ASN A 365 -1.05 -22.65 -19.07
N SER A 366 -0.35 -21.72 -18.41
CA SER A 366 0.45 -22.08 -17.24
C SER A 366 -0.46 -22.65 -16.13
N ALA A 367 0.05 -23.63 -15.36
CA ALA A 367 -0.77 -24.28 -14.33
C ALA A 367 -1.31 -23.30 -13.28
N ALA A 368 -0.52 -22.28 -12.93
CA ALA A 368 -0.93 -21.25 -11.98
C ALA A 368 -2.05 -20.38 -12.57
N ASN A 369 -1.87 -19.87 -13.78
CA ASN A 369 -2.85 -18.99 -14.42
C ASN A 369 -4.13 -19.74 -14.77
N LYS A 370 -4.03 -21.01 -15.20
CA LYS A 370 -5.19 -21.83 -15.49
C LYS A 370 -6.12 -21.95 -14.30
N LYS A 371 -5.58 -22.17 -13.08
CA LYS A 371 -6.39 -22.24 -11.85
C LYS A 371 -7.17 -20.94 -11.60
N VAL A 372 -6.53 -19.80 -11.76
CA VAL A 372 -7.17 -18.48 -11.62
C VAL A 372 -8.18 -18.26 -12.73
N ASN A 373 -7.79 -18.50 -13.98
CA ASN A 373 -8.65 -18.33 -15.15
C ASN A 373 -9.92 -19.21 -15.08
N ASP A 374 -9.79 -20.48 -14.63
CA ASP A 374 -10.94 -21.37 -14.41
C ASP A 374 -11.92 -20.81 -13.36
N TYR A 375 -11.42 -20.16 -12.31
CA TYR A 375 -12.26 -19.49 -11.32
C TYR A 375 -12.96 -18.27 -11.89
N PHE A 376 -12.32 -17.54 -12.79
CA PHE A 376 -12.86 -16.37 -13.47
C PHE A 376 -13.51 -16.70 -14.82
N GLY A 377 -14.06 -17.92 -14.97
CA GLY A 377 -14.85 -18.32 -16.14
C GLY A 377 -14.07 -18.36 -17.45
N GLY A 378 -12.78 -18.63 -17.39
CA GLY A 378 -11.90 -18.75 -18.56
C GLY A 378 -11.26 -17.44 -19.02
N GLN A 379 -11.47 -16.31 -18.33
CA GLN A 379 -10.76 -15.06 -18.67
C GLN A 379 -9.26 -15.22 -18.45
N ASN A 380 -8.44 -14.57 -19.28
CA ASN A 380 -7.01 -14.41 -19.01
C ASN A 380 -6.81 -13.29 -17.99
N VAL A 381 -6.99 -13.63 -16.71
CA VAL A 381 -7.01 -12.66 -15.59
C VAL A 381 -5.72 -11.87 -15.50
N ASN A 382 -4.57 -12.54 -15.52
CA ASN A 382 -3.28 -11.87 -15.38
C ASN A 382 -3.00 -10.87 -16.51
N LYS A 383 -3.47 -11.14 -17.73
CA LYS A 383 -3.36 -10.19 -18.83
C LYS A 383 -4.18 -8.93 -18.55
N ILE A 384 -5.42 -9.09 -18.11
CA ILE A 384 -6.32 -7.95 -17.82
C ILE A 384 -5.75 -7.11 -16.66
N LEU A 385 -5.26 -7.76 -15.60
CA LEU A 385 -4.66 -7.07 -14.46
C LEU A 385 -3.37 -6.34 -14.85
N ALA A 386 -2.51 -6.95 -15.68
CA ALA A 386 -1.28 -6.31 -16.17
C ALA A 386 -1.56 -5.07 -17.04
N GLU A 387 -2.61 -5.11 -17.87
CA GLU A 387 -3.08 -3.95 -18.63
C GLU A 387 -3.60 -2.84 -17.71
N GLY A 388 -4.31 -3.20 -16.62
CA GLY A 388 -4.78 -2.27 -15.59
C GLY A 388 -3.63 -1.57 -14.88
N ALA A 389 -2.60 -2.30 -14.50
CA ALA A 389 -1.42 -1.79 -13.79
C ALA A 389 -0.58 -0.79 -14.59
N GLN A 390 -0.71 -0.81 -15.91
CA GLN A 390 0.04 0.09 -16.79
C GLN A 390 -0.72 1.38 -17.14
N ARG A 391 -1.94 1.54 -16.63
CA ARG A 391 -2.71 2.77 -16.83
C ARG A 391 -2.11 3.92 -16.06
N PRO A 392 -2.25 5.16 -16.57
CA PRO A 392 -1.77 6.33 -15.87
C PRO A 392 -2.53 6.52 -14.54
N THR A 393 -1.78 6.90 -13.52
CA THR A 393 -2.30 7.30 -12.21
C THR A 393 -1.99 8.77 -11.97
N GLU A 394 -2.93 9.48 -11.35
CA GLU A 394 -2.65 10.83 -10.82
C GLU A 394 -1.63 10.75 -9.67
N LYS A 395 -0.96 11.86 -9.38
CA LYS A 395 -0.10 11.94 -8.19
C LYS A 395 -0.96 12.02 -6.95
N PHE A 396 -0.74 11.12 -6.03
CA PHE A 396 -1.39 11.11 -4.72
C PHE A 396 -0.33 11.14 -3.62
N GLN A 397 -0.64 11.76 -2.50
CA GLN A 397 0.26 11.94 -1.37
C GLN A 397 -0.47 11.48 -0.10
N TYR A 398 0.18 10.68 0.74
CA TYR A 398 -0.37 10.33 2.04
C TYR A 398 0.00 11.36 3.11
N LEU A 399 -0.82 11.45 4.16
CA LEU A 399 -0.49 12.24 5.34
C LEU A 399 0.66 11.59 6.12
N PRO A 400 1.54 12.38 6.77
CA PRO A 400 2.63 11.83 7.57
C PRO A 400 2.14 11.03 8.80
N TYR A 401 0.88 11.22 9.20
CA TYR A 401 0.19 10.49 10.28
C TYR A 401 -0.95 9.60 9.72
N ASN A 402 -0.68 8.91 8.61
CA ASN A 402 -1.66 8.09 7.90
C ASN A 402 -2.36 7.01 8.77
N PRO A 403 -1.70 6.31 9.72
CA PRO A 403 -2.39 5.35 10.59
C PRO A 403 -3.47 6.01 11.46
N PHE A 404 -3.23 7.24 11.94
CA PHE A 404 -4.26 8.02 12.61
C PHE A 404 -5.40 8.38 11.65
N ALA A 405 -5.05 8.79 10.40
CA ALA A 405 -6.03 9.12 9.40
C ALA A 405 -6.97 7.94 9.10
N GLN A 406 -6.45 6.73 9.01
CA GLN A 406 -7.24 5.51 8.82
C GLN A 406 -8.19 5.24 10.00
N THR A 407 -7.72 5.37 11.23
CA THR A 407 -8.56 5.20 12.43
C THR A 407 -9.64 6.27 12.50
N ALA A 408 -9.27 7.54 12.33
CA ALA A 408 -10.19 8.67 12.36
C ALA A 408 -11.24 8.62 11.24
N TYR A 409 -10.89 8.03 10.07
CA TYR A 409 -11.84 7.75 9.01
C TYR A 409 -12.97 6.85 9.52
N GLY A 410 -12.64 5.71 10.11
CA GLY A 410 -13.64 4.79 10.66
C GLY A 410 -14.56 5.45 11.70
N ASP A 411 -13.98 6.27 12.59
CA ASP A 411 -14.73 6.97 13.64
C ASP A 411 -15.77 7.98 13.11
N GLU A 412 -15.45 8.66 12.01
CA GLU A 412 -16.31 9.74 11.50
C GLU A 412 -17.17 9.30 10.32
N ILE A 413 -16.62 8.50 9.42
CA ILE A 413 -17.31 8.18 8.16
C ILE A 413 -18.37 7.11 8.35
N SER A 414 -18.21 6.18 9.29
CA SER A 414 -19.24 5.20 9.64
C SER A 414 -20.59 5.84 9.99
N LYS A 415 -20.59 7.03 10.59
CA LYS A 415 -21.81 7.78 10.91
C LYS A 415 -22.65 8.13 9.67
N ALA A 416 -22.01 8.39 8.53
CA ALA A 416 -22.70 8.64 7.27
C ALA A 416 -23.29 7.36 6.68
N TYR A 417 -22.57 6.24 6.77
CA TYR A 417 -23.07 4.95 6.32
C TYR A 417 -24.21 4.40 7.20
N HIS A 418 -24.22 4.77 8.49
CA HIS A 418 -25.37 4.52 9.38
C HIS A 418 -26.53 5.52 9.17
N LYS A 419 -26.37 6.51 8.28
CA LYS A 419 -27.34 7.58 7.99
C LYS A 419 -27.60 8.52 9.17
N ASP A 420 -26.66 8.63 10.13
CA ASP A 420 -26.74 9.57 11.26
C ASP A 420 -26.51 11.02 10.80
N ILE A 421 -25.61 11.19 9.82
CA ILE A 421 -25.24 12.47 9.19
C ILE A 421 -24.97 12.26 7.70
N THR A 422 -24.90 13.35 6.92
CA THR A 422 -24.49 13.27 5.52
C THR A 422 -23.01 12.94 5.39
N LEU A 423 -22.61 12.33 4.26
CA LEU A 423 -21.19 12.03 4.00
C LEU A 423 -20.33 13.31 3.93
N GLU A 424 -20.87 14.41 3.39
CA GLU A 424 -20.20 15.70 3.39
C GLU A 424 -19.90 16.18 4.81
N LYS A 425 -20.88 16.07 5.73
CA LYS A 425 -20.69 16.43 7.13
C LYS A 425 -19.68 15.52 7.82
N ALA A 426 -19.71 14.22 7.55
CA ALA A 426 -18.74 13.27 8.06
C ALA A 426 -17.32 13.61 7.58
N MET A 427 -17.14 13.94 6.29
CA MET A 427 -15.85 14.36 5.73
C MET A 427 -15.36 15.67 6.33
N SER A 428 -16.26 16.62 6.61
CA SER A 428 -15.92 17.88 7.31
C SER A 428 -15.42 17.61 8.74
N ASN A 429 -16.10 16.73 9.49
CA ASN A 429 -15.67 16.34 10.83
C ASN A 429 -14.31 15.62 10.80
N TYR A 430 -14.14 14.72 9.83
CA TYR A 430 -12.89 14.00 9.60
C TYR A 430 -11.73 14.97 9.31
N ALA A 431 -11.94 15.96 8.43
CA ALA A 431 -10.96 17.01 8.15
C ALA A 431 -10.51 17.73 9.42
N GLN A 432 -11.45 18.04 10.32
CA GLN A 432 -11.14 18.71 11.58
C GLN A 432 -10.30 17.80 12.52
N LYS A 433 -10.67 16.51 12.64
CA LYS A 433 -9.88 15.55 13.43
C LYS A 433 -8.45 15.42 12.91
N LEU A 434 -8.30 15.32 11.60
CA LEU A 434 -6.97 15.27 10.96
C LEU A 434 -6.15 16.53 11.26
N ALA A 435 -6.79 17.70 11.20
CA ALA A 435 -6.12 18.96 11.46
C ALA A 435 -5.67 19.10 12.91
N ASP A 436 -6.52 18.70 13.86
CA ASP A 436 -6.23 18.79 15.28
C ASP A 436 -5.08 17.83 15.66
N HIS A 437 -5.10 16.61 15.14
CA HIS A 437 -3.99 15.67 15.34
C HIS A 437 -2.69 16.16 14.71
N GLY A 438 -2.72 16.65 13.47
CA GLY A 438 -1.53 17.18 12.82
C GLY A 438 -0.90 18.35 13.59
N LYS A 439 -1.72 19.23 14.20
CA LYS A 439 -1.22 20.30 15.09
C LYS A 439 -0.57 19.74 16.35
N GLN A 440 -1.14 18.68 16.94
CA GLN A 440 -0.56 18.01 18.12
C GLN A 440 0.81 17.37 17.78
N GLU A 441 0.97 16.86 16.56
CA GLU A 441 2.24 16.33 16.05
C GLU A 441 3.23 17.44 15.61
N GLY A 442 2.88 18.72 15.75
CA GLY A 442 3.76 19.85 15.46
C GLY A 442 3.65 20.42 14.05
N TYR A 443 2.70 19.95 13.23
CA TYR A 443 2.49 20.50 11.90
C TYR A 443 1.66 21.80 11.93
N THR A 444 1.91 22.67 10.96
CA THR A 444 1.04 23.82 10.68
C THR A 444 -0.09 23.38 9.74
N VAL A 445 -1.29 23.17 10.29
CA VAL A 445 -2.41 22.60 9.53
C VAL A 445 -3.50 23.65 9.29
N THR A 446 -3.92 23.76 8.03
CA THR A 446 -5.04 24.59 7.59
C THR A 446 -6.13 23.72 6.97
N VAL A 447 -7.39 23.91 7.38
CA VAL A 447 -8.57 23.31 6.74
C VAL A 447 -9.23 24.38 5.88
N LYS A 448 -9.58 24.04 4.63
CA LYS A 448 -10.29 24.92 3.70
C LYS A 448 -11.81 24.79 3.78
#